data_35699f1de1a35f0ede38b4375b389a56
#
_entry.id   35699f1de1a35f0ede38b4375b389a56
#
_cell.length_a   1.000
_cell.length_b   1.000
_cell.length_c   1.000
_cell.angle_alpha   90.00
_cell.angle_beta   90.00
_cell.angle_gamma   90.00
#
_symmetry.space_group_name_H-M   'P 1'
#
loop_
_entity.id
_entity.type
_entity.pdbx_description
1 polymer ?
#
loop_
_entity_poly.entity_id
_entity_poly.type
_entity_poly.pdbx_seq_one_letter_code
_entity_poly.pdbx_strand_id
1 'polypeptide(L)'
;MRELDFEKIGKKIKELRLEKGLTQEYIAHMADVNTSHISNIENNRVKISLSTLVQICNALNTTVDYVISSEYISADTPLEQEILTALKPFPIDTKEKVLKIIHIL
;
A
#
# COMPACT_ATOMS: atom_id res chain seq x y z
N MET A 1 -13.32 -0.47 16.39
CA MET A 1 -12.73 -0.78 15.06
C MET A 1 -11.96 0.44 14.54
N ARG A 2 -10.76 0.22 14.05
CA ARG A 2 -9.93 1.31 13.54
C ARG A 2 -10.38 1.70 12.14
N GLU A 3 -10.56 2.98 11.90
CA GLU A 3 -10.79 3.50 10.55
C GLU A 3 -9.47 3.67 9.80
N LEU A 4 -9.54 3.65 8.47
CA LEU A 4 -8.40 3.98 7.61
C LEU A 4 -8.03 5.44 7.78
N ASP A 5 -6.74 5.73 7.74
CA ASP A 5 -6.23 7.10 7.76
C ASP A 5 -6.16 7.64 6.32
N PHE A 6 -7.26 8.23 5.88
CA PHE A 6 -7.35 8.77 4.52
C PHE A 6 -6.40 9.93 4.27
N GLU A 7 -6.00 10.64 5.31
CA GLU A 7 -4.99 11.69 5.21
C GLU A 7 -3.63 11.11 4.79
N LYS A 8 -3.21 10.02 5.42
CA LYS A 8 -1.96 9.33 5.07
C LYS A 8 -2.01 8.74 3.67
N ILE A 9 -3.16 8.16 3.30
CA ILE A 9 -3.36 7.61 1.95
C ILE A 9 -3.23 8.71 0.91
N GLY A 10 -3.89 9.84 1.11
CA GLY A 10 -3.80 10.99 0.21
C GLY A 10 -2.39 11.56 0.09
N LYS A 11 -1.68 11.67 1.22
CA LYS A 11 -0.28 12.11 1.23
C LYS A 11 0.63 11.16 0.47
N LYS A 12 0.41 9.85 0.63
CA LYS A 12 1.21 8.84 -0.08
C LYS A 12 1.00 8.91 -1.58
N ILE A 13 -0.24 9.10 -2.02
CA ILE A 13 -0.57 9.31 -3.43
C ILE A 13 0.17 10.53 -3.97
N LYS A 14 0.13 11.65 -3.25
CA LYS A 14 0.82 12.88 -3.64
C LYS A 14 2.33 12.68 -3.72
N GLU A 15 2.93 12.04 -2.73
CA GLU A 15 4.37 11.74 -2.71
C GLU A 15 4.79 10.93 -3.94
N LEU A 16 4.06 9.85 -4.24
CA LEU A 16 4.35 9.00 -5.39
C LEU A 16 4.21 9.77 -6.69
N ARG A 17 3.17 10.59 -6.81
CA ARG A 17 2.95 11.43 -7.98
C ARG A 17 4.12 12.38 -8.21
N LEU A 18 4.54 13.08 -7.17
CA LEU A 18 5.65 14.04 -7.25
C LEU A 18 6.98 13.36 -7.54
N GLU A 19 7.25 12.21 -6.92
CA GLU A 19 8.46 11.42 -7.18
C GLU A 19 8.57 11.02 -8.65
N LYS A 20 7.44 10.77 -9.30
CA LYS A 20 7.39 10.38 -10.71
C LYS A 20 7.29 11.56 -11.65
N GLY A 21 7.26 12.79 -11.14
CA GLY A 21 7.14 13.98 -11.94
C GLY A 21 5.81 14.12 -12.66
N LEU A 22 4.74 13.57 -12.11
CA LEU A 22 3.41 13.56 -12.73
C LEU A 22 2.54 14.67 -12.17
N THR A 23 1.63 15.19 -13.01
CA THR A 23 0.68 16.23 -12.63
C THR A 23 -0.61 15.62 -12.10
N GLN A 24 -1.38 16.42 -11.36
CA GLN A 24 -2.73 16.02 -10.95
C GLN A 24 -3.64 15.78 -12.17
N GLU A 25 -3.50 16.62 -13.21
CA GLU A 25 -4.26 16.45 -14.44
C GLU A 25 -3.97 15.11 -15.12
N TYR A 26 -2.71 14.71 -15.17
CA TYR A 26 -2.34 13.41 -15.74
C TYR A 26 -2.99 12.25 -14.99
N ILE A 27 -2.89 12.25 -13.66
CA ILE A 27 -3.50 11.21 -12.83
C ILE A 27 -5.02 11.21 -13.00
N ALA A 28 -5.65 12.38 -13.00
CA ALA A 28 -7.10 12.52 -13.19
C ALA A 28 -7.55 11.94 -14.52
N HIS A 29 -6.83 12.26 -15.60
CA HIS A 29 -7.13 11.74 -16.94
C HIS A 29 -7.02 10.20 -16.96
N MET A 30 -5.94 9.66 -16.43
CA MET A 30 -5.69 8.22 -16.42
C MET A 30 -6.67 7.46 -15.52
N ALA A 31 -7.12 8.08 -14.44
CA ALA A 31 -8.08 7.49 -13.50
C ALA A 31 -9.55 7.78 -13.84
N ASP A 32 -9.78 8.52 -14.92
CA ASP A 32 -11.11 8.91 -15.38
C ASP A 32 -11.93 9.65 -14.31
N VAL A 33 -11.28 10.62 -13.67
CA VAL A 33 -11.92 11.50 -12.67
C VAL A 33 -11.51 12.95 -12.95
N ASN A 34 -12.18 13.91 -12.30
CA ASN A 34 -11.83 15.31 -12.39
C ASN A 34 -10.53 15.60 -11.64
N THR A 35 -9.75 16.58 -12.14
CA THR A 35 -8.54 17.04 -11.47
C THR A 35 -8.82 17.53 -10.05
N SER A 36 -9.94 18.22 -9.84
CA SER A 36 -10.34 18.67 -8.52
C SER A 36 -10.56 17.49 -7.55
N HIS A 37 -11.01 16.34 -8.04
CA HIS A 37 -11.17 15.15 -7.22
C HIS A 37 -9.82 14.63 -6.73
N ILE A 38 -8.81 14.61 -7.60
CA ILE A 38 -7.43 14.25 -7.21
C ILE A 38 -6.90 15.20 -6.13
N SER A 39 -7.07 16.51 -6.35
CA SER A 39 -6.66 17.52 -5.36
C SER A 39 -7.35 17.30 -4.01
N ASN A 40 -8.64 17.03 -4.03
CA ASN A 40 -9.40 16.78 -2.80
C ASN A 40 -8.96 15.51 -2.07
N ILE A 41 -8.59 14.48 -2.81
CA ILE A 41 -8.04 13.24 -2.22
C ILE A 41 -6.68 13.52 -1.57
N GLU A 42 -5.79 14.19 -2.28
CA GLU A 42 -4.44 14.49 -1.77
C GLU A 42 -4.46 15.41 -0.55
N ASN A 43 -5.45 16.27 -0.45
CA ASN A 43 -5.61 17.23 0.65
C ASN A 43 -6.59 16.77 1.74
N ASN A 44 -7.00 15.51 1.70
CA ASN A 44 -7.89 14.91 2.70
C ASN A 44 -9.24 15.60 2.84
N ARG A 45 -9.80 16.09 1.74
CA ARG A 45 -11.13 16.73 1.73
C ARG A 45 -12.24 15.74 1.40
N VAL A 46 -11.90 14.61 0.79
CA VAL A 46 -12.84 13.53 0.47
C VAL A 46 -12.17 12.19 0.78
N LYS A 47 -12.99 11.20 1.10
CA LYS A 47 -12.53 9.82 1.26
C LYS A 47 -12.52 9.15 -0.10
N ILE A 48 -11.38 8.58 -0.48
CA ILE A 48 -11.24 7.89 -1.76
C ILE A 48 -12.04 6.58 -1.76
N SER A 49 -12.74 6.30 -2.86
CA SER A 49 -13.37 4.99 -3.06
C SER A 49 -12.32 3.95 -3.45
N LEU A 50 -12.62 2.69 -3.20
CA LEU A 50 -11.74 1.59 -3.59
C LEU A 50 -11.50 1.58 -5.10
N SER A 51 -12.55 1.79 -5.88
CA SER A 51 -12.46 1.84 -7.35
C SER A 51 -11.51 2.93 -7.83
N THR A 52 -11.65 4.14 -7.29
CA THR A 52 -10.78 5.27 -7.65
C THR A 52 -9.34 5.00 -7.19
N LEU A 53 -9.15 4.40 -6.02
CA LEU A 53 -7.82 4.06 -5.51
C LEU A 53 -7.10 3.09 -6.46
N VAL A 54 -7.78 2.06 -6.93
CA VAL A 54 -7.21 1.10 -7.90
C VAL A 54 -6.79 1.82 -9.19
N GLN A 55 -7.65 2.68 -9.70
CA GLN A 55 -7.36 3.43 -10.93
C GLN A 55 -6.19 4.39 -10.77
N ILE A 56 -6.09 5.07 -9.63
CA ILE A 56 -4.96 5.94 -9.31
C ILE A 56 -3.67 5.11 -9.19
N CYS A 57 -3.72 3.96 -8.53
CA CYS A 57 -2.56 3.08 -8.41
C CYS A 57 -2.08 2.59 -9.79
N ASN A 58 -3.00 2.28 -10.70
CA ASN A 58 -2.64 1.93 -12.07
C ASN A 58 -1.94 3.10 -12.78
N ALA A 59 -2.46 4.32 -12.62
CA ALA A 59 -1.86 5.52 -13.21
C ALA A 59 -0.46 5.80 -12.64
N LEU A 60 -0.25 5.51 -11.36
CA LEU A 60 1.03 5.70 -10.68
C LEU A 60 1.98 4.51 -10.85
N ASN A 61 1.54 3.44 -11.51
CA ASN A 61 2.29 2.20 -11.63
C ASN A 61 2.75 1.65 -10.26
N THR A 62 1.83 1.62 -9.35
CA THR A 62 2.03 1.10 -7.98
C THR A 62 0.90 0.15 -7.60
N THR A 63 0.92 -0.35 -6.39
CA THR A 63 -0.11 -1.26 -5.88
C THR A 63 -0.90 -0.60 -4.76
N VAL A 64 -2.15 -1.06 -4.56
CA VAL A 64 -2.96 -0.64 -3.41
C VAL A 64 -2.24 -0.99 -2.11
N ASP A 65 -1.64 -2.17 -2.02
CA ASP A 65 -0.89 -2.61 -0.85
C ASP A 65 0.20 -1.63 -0.45
N TYR A 66 0.95 -1.12 -1.42
CA TYR A 66 2.02 -0.16 -1.15
C TYR A 66 1.46 1.16 -0.60
N VAL A 67 0.38 1.66 -1.21
CA VAL A 67 -0.23 2.94 -0.82
C VAL A 67 -0.82 2.88 0.59
N ILE A 68 -1.44 1.76 0.96
CA ILE A 68 -2.09 1.59 2.26
C ILE A 68 -1.25 0.79 3.27
N SER A 69 0.02 0.56 2.98
CA SER A 69 0.88 -0.30 3.82
C SER A 69 0.96 0.16 5.27
N SER A 70 0.89 1.46 5.53
CA SER A 70 0.90 2.02 6.89
C SER A 70 -0.39 1.71 7.68
N GLU A 71 -1.43 1.24 7.00
CA GLU A 71 -2.74 0.96 7.61
C GLU A 71 -2.84 -0.45 8.16
N TYR A 72 -1.92 -1.33 7.81
CA TYR A 72 -1.89 -2.67 8.37
C TYR A 72 -1.46 -2.63 9.82
N ILE A 73 -2.19 -3.36 10.65
CA ILE A 73 -1.82 -3.55 12.05
C ILE A 73 -1.01 -4.83 12.13
N SER A 74 0.27 -4.71 12.47
CA SER A 74 1.11 -5.87 12.71
C SER A 74 0.95 -6.33 14.15
N ALA A 75 0.59 -7.59 14.33
CA ALA A 75 0.61 -8.25 15.64
C ALA A 75 1.97 -8.91 15.91
N ASP A 76 2.89 -8.86 14.96
CA ASP A 76 4.19 -9.50 15.07
C ASP A 76 5.09 -8.79 16.06
N THR A 77 5.78 -9.56 16.88
CA THR A 77 6.86 -9.03 17.71
C THR A 77 8.10 -8.76 16.85
N PRO A 78 9.07 -7.96 17.34
CA PRO A 78 10.33 -7.80 16.63
C PRO A 78 11.05 -9.11 16.31
N LEU A 79 10.96 -10.10 17.22
CA LEU A 79 11.55 -11.42 16.99
C LEU A 79 10.85 -12.17 15.85
N GLU A 80 9.51 -12.13 15.82
CA GLU A 80 8.74 -12.75 14.73
C GLU A 80 9.06 -12.11 13.38
N GLN A 81 9.20 -10.79 13.33
CA GLN A 81 9.58 -10.07 12.12
C GLN A 81 10.99 -10.46 11.64
N GLU A 82 11.91 -10.63 12.57
CA GLU A 82 13.27 -11.09 12.27
C GLU A 82 13.27 -12.50 11.67
N ILE A 83 12.46 -13.40 12.23
CA ILE A 83 12.30 -14.76 11.71
C ILE A 83 11.74 -14.75 10.29
N LEU A 84 10.69 -13.96 10.04
CA LEU A 84 10.09 -13.83 8.71
C LEU A 84 11.10 -13.28 7.70
N THR A 85 11.85 -12.26 8.08
CA THR A 85 12.88 -11.66 7.21
C THR A 85 13.97 -12.68 6.86
N ALA A 86 14.39 -13.47 7.83
CA ALA A 86 15.39 -14.52 7.62
C ALA A 86 14.89 -15.64 6.70
N LEU A 87 13.57 -15.91 6.69
CA LEU A 87 12.97 -16.95 5.85
C LEU A 87 12.83 -16.53 4.39
N LYS A 88 12.66 -15.25 4.11
CA LYS A 88 12.33 -14.74 2.77
C LYS A 88 13.24 -15.24 1.63
N PRO A 89 14.59 -15.28 1.80
CA PRO A 89 15.47 -15.70 0.71
C PRO A 89 15.43 -17.20 0.40
N PHE A 90 14.83 -18.03 1.26
CA PHE A 90 14.81 -19.47 1.08
C PHE A 90 13.69 -19.92 0.12
N PRO A 91 13.91 -21.03 -0.63
CA PRO A 91 12.88 -21.59 -1.48
C PRO A 91 11.74 -22.23 -0.68
N ILE A 92 10.62 -22.51 -1.36
CA ILE A 92 9.40 -23.05 -0.73
C ILE A 92 9.67 -24.36 -0.01
N ASP A 93 10.45 -25.28 -0.59
CA ASP A 93 10.75 -26.57 0.02
C ASP A 93 11.48 -26.42 1.36
N THR A 94 12.40 -25.47 1.47
CA THR A 94 13.09 -25.16 2.72
C THR A 94 12.13 -24.58 3.75
N LYS A 95 11.24 -23.68 3.32
CA LYS A 95 10.22 -23.11 4.19
C LYS A 95 9.27 -24.17 4.72
N GLU A 96 8.90 -25.14 3.91
CA GLU A 96 8.08 -26.29 4.33
C GLU A 96 8.78 -27.14 5.41
N LYS A 97 10.08 -27.36 5.24
CA LYS A 97 10.88 -28.09 6.24
C LYS A 97 10.93 -27.35 7.57
N VAL A 98 11.13 -26.03 7.53
CA VAL A 98 11.11 -25.20 8.75
C VAL A 98 9.75 -25.29 9.45
N LEU A 99 8.65 -25.22 8.70
CA LEU A 99 7.31 -25.35 9.27
C LEU A 99 7.11 -26.71 9.96
N LYS A 100 7.60 -27.80 9.35
CA LYS A 100 7.54 -29.14 9.97
C LYS A 100 8.32 -29.19 11.27
N ILE A 101 9.49 -28.56 11.33
CA ILE A 101 10.29 -28.48 12.56
C ILE A 101 9.52 -27.71 13.65
N ILE A 102 8.91 -26.61 13.29
CA ILE A 102 8.10 -25.80 14.23
C ILE A 102 6.96 -26.64 14.82
N HIS A 103 6.29 -27.47 14.00
CA HIS A 103 5.20 -28.31 14.45
C HIS A 103 5.65 -29.42 15.43
N ILE A 104 6.93 -29.77 15.42
CA ILE A 104 7.50 -30.77 16.36
C ILE A 104 7.82 -30.14 17.73
N LEU A 105 8.14 -28.86 17.72
CA LEU A 105 8.44 -28.13 18.95
C LEU A 105 7.17 -27.93 19.81
#